data_a7fa6a64d24e818301696b68177fb7d3
#
_entry.id   a7fa6a64d24e818301696b68177fb7d3
#
_cell.length_a   1.000
_cell.length_b   1.000
_cell.length_c   1.000
_cell.angle_alpha   90.00
_cell.angle_beta   90.00
_cell.angle_gamma   90.00
#
_symmetry.space_group_name_H-M   'P 1'
#
loop_
_entity.id
_entity.type
_entity.pdbx_description
1 polymer ?
#
loop_
_entity_poly.entity_id
_entity_poly.type
_entity_poly.pdbx_seq_one_letter_code
_entity_poly.pdbx_strand_id
1 'polypeptide(L)'
;MIKIGILGSTNGSDVVPIIEAILSGELDASIEVIITNNRHAPILDKAKKYGVDFSIINHKNKHREEFDQQISKKLVEKEVDLVLLIGFMRILSTPFIEKWNKKILNVHPSLLPKYAGGMNNGVHESVLKNKDKETGCTIHLVTSQVDRGPILVQKKCSVFKNDTVKSLKERVQQLEGEAFIETIKTWGKNE
;
A
#
# COMPACT_ATOMS: atom_id res chain seq x y z
N MET A 1 6.68 6.92 -18.24
CA MET A 1 6.25 5.63 -17.61
C MET A 1 6.86 5.54 -16.23
N ILE A 2 6.05 5.42 -15.18
CA ILE A 2 6.47 5.36 -13.76
C ILE A 2 6.84 3.91 -13.41
N LYS A 3 8.05 3.68 -12.88
CA LYS A 3 8.52 2.38 -12.41
C LYS A 3 8.15 2.16 -10.94
N ILE A 4 7.27 1.21 -10.68
CA ILE A 4 6.68 0.96 -9.36
C ILE A 4 7.33 -0.25 -8.69
N GLY A 5 7.74 -0.08 -7.42
CA GLY A 5 8.06 -1.16 -6.52
C GLY A 5 6.95 -1.34 -5.47
N ILE A 6 6.54 -2.57 -5.20
CA ILE A 6 5.50 -2.86 -4.20
C ILE A 6 6.12 -3.58 -3.02
N LEU A 7 5.86 -3.09 -1.80
CA LEU A 7 6.15 -3.81 -0.57
C LEU A 7 4.86 -4.38 0.00
N GLY A 8 4.79 -5.70 0.19
CA GLY A 8 3.58 -6.35 0.68
C GLY A 8 3.87 -7.60 1.52
N SER A 9 3.16 -7.77 2.63
CA SER A 9 3.31 -8.90 3.56
C SER A 9 2.09 -9.80 3.60
N THR A 10 0.98 -9.40 2.96
CA THR A 10 -0.34 -10.02 3.07
C THR A 10 -0.91 -10.40 1.70
N ASN A 11 -2.23 -10.32 1.53
CA ASN A 11 -2.91 -10.69 0.29
C ASN A 11 -2.59 -9.76 -0.90
N GLY A 12 -2.33 -8.47 -0.64
CA GLY A 12 -2.08 -7.51 -1.71
C GLY A 12 -3.28 -7.34 -2.66
N SER A 13 -4.48 -7.09 -2.11
CA SER A 13 -5.72 -6.92 -2.88
C SER A 13 -5.60 -5.87 -3.99
N ASP A 14 -4.90 -4.78 -3.69
CA ASP A 14 -4.83 -3.61 -4.57
C ASP A 14 -3.85 -3.79 -5.74
N VAL A 15 -3.02 -4.85 -5.71
CA VAL A 15 -2.07 -5.15 -6.79
C VAL A 15 -2.81 -5.45 -8.09
N VAL A 16 -3.92 -6.19 -8.03
CA VAL A 16 -4.66 -6.62 -9.22
C VAL A 16 -5.27 -5.42 -9.95
N PRO A 17 -6.06 -4.53 -9.32
CA PRO A 17 -6.58 -3.34 -9.99
C PRO A 17 -5.48 -2.46 -10.62
N ILE A 18 -4.33 -2.31 -9.95
CA ILE A 18 -3.20 -1.54 -10.49
C ILE A 18 -2.64 -2.19 -11.75
N ILE A 19 -2.43 -3.53 -11.74
CA ILE A 19 -1.96 -4.28 -12.92
C ILE A 19 -2.96 -4.14 -14.07
N GLU A 20 -4.25 -4.30 -13.81
CA GLU A 20 -5.31 -4.21 -14.82
C GLU A 20 -5.36 -2.80 -15.44
N ALA A 21 -5.19 -1.75 -14.63
CA ALA A 21 -5.10 -0.37 -15.13
C ALA A 21 -3.84 -0.13 -15.99
N ILE A 22 -2.72 -0.78 -15.69
CA ILE A 22 -1.51 -0.74 -16.52
C ILE A 22 -1.75 -1.48 -17.85
N LEU A 23 -2.29 -2.69 -17.80
CA LEU A 23 -2.54 -3.52 -18.99
C LEU A 23 -3.58 -2.88 -19.94
N SER A 24 -4.56 -2.18 -19.41
CA SER A 24 -5.54 -1.44 -20.21
C SER A 24 -5.02 -0.12 -20.80
N GLY A 25 -3.81 0.31 -20.42
CA GLY A 25 -3.26 1.61 -20.81
C GLY A 25 -3.85 2.80 -20.03
N GLU A 26 -4.62 2.54 -18.98
CA GLU A 26 -5.17 3.58 -18.10
C GLU A 26 -4.07 4.24 -17.25
N LEU A 27 -3.03 3.46 -16.87
CA LEU A 27 -1.83 3.93 -16.17
C LEU A 27 -0.60 3.80 -17.05
N ASP A 28 0.13 4.89 -17.25
CA ASP A 28 1.48 4.90 -17.86
C ASP A 28 2.52 4.54 -16.77
N ALA A 29 2.53 3.28 -16.37
CA ALA A 29 3.39 2.76 -15.32
C ALA A 29 3.77 1.30 -15.58
N SER A 30 4.78 0.80 -14.87
CA SER A 30 5.15 -0.62 -14.83
C SER A 30 5.42 -1.04 -13.38
N ILE A 31 5.14 -2.31 -13.04
CA ILE A 31 5.52 -2.88 -11.74
C ILE A 31 6.81 -3.66 -11.93
N GLU A 32 7.91 -3.10 -11.42
CA GLU A 32 9.26 -3.66 -11.61
C GLU A 32 9.56 -4.80 -10.64
N VAL A 33 8.98 -4.74 -9.42
CA VAL A 33 9.19 -5.77 -8.41
C VAL A 33 8.14 -5.71 -7.30
N ILE A 34 7.74 -6.90 -6.83
CA ILE A 34 6.99 -7.07 -5.58
C ILE A 34 7.95 -7.65 -4.54
N ILE A 35 8.16 -6.95 -3.43
CA ILE A 35 9.04 -7.41 -2.33
C ILE A 35 8.18 -7.78 -1.13
N THR A 36 8.41 -8.96 -0.59
CA THR A 36 7.76 -9.45 0.63
C THR A 36 8.76 -9.96 1.65
N ASN A 37 8.41 -9.85 2.93
CA ASN A 37 9.14 -10.47 4.04
C ASN A 37 8.54 -11.82 4.48
N ASN A 38 7.46 -12.24 3.83
CA ASN A 38 6.74 -13.48 4.13
C ASN A 38 6.67 -14.38 2.89
N ARG A 39 7.39 -15.50 2.91
CA ARG A 39 7.42 -16.47 1.80
C ARG A 39 6.06 -17.11 1.49
N HIS A 40 5.11 -17.01 2.39
CA HIS A 40 3.76 -17.55 2.25
C HIS A 40 2.71 -16.45 2.01
N ALA A 41 3.15 -15.21 1.71
CA ALA A 41 2.23 -14.12 1.43
C ALA A 41 1.49 -14.37 0.11
N PRO A 42 0.13 -14.36 0.10
CA PRO A 42 -0.63 -14.60 -1.13
C PRO A 42 -0.39 -13.56 -2.25
N ILE A 43 0.21 -12.42 -1.94
CA ILE A 43 0.66 -11.45 -2.95
C ILE A 43 1.61 -12.07 -3.98
N LEU A 44 2.39 -13.10 -3.59
CA LEU A 44 3.31 -13.82 -4.48
C LEU A 44 2.57 -14.60 -5.58
N ASP A 45 1.37 -15.10 -5.32
CA ASP A 45 0.56 -15.78 -6.32
C ASP A 45 0.10 -14.80 -7.41
N LYS A 46 -0.17 -13.54 -7.02
CA LYS A 46 -0.49 -12.48 -7.97
C LYS A 46 0.73 -12.12 -8.82
N ALA A 47 1.91 -11.96 -8.20
CA ALA A 47 3.15 -11.73 -8.92
C ALA A 47 3.37 -12.79 -10.00
N LYS A 48 3.26 -14.07 -9.64
CA LYS A 48 3.41 -15.20 -10.58
C LYS A 48 2.36 -15.19 -11.68
N LYS A 49 1.08 -14.97 -11.32
CA LYS A 49 -0.03 -14.97 -12.26
C LYS A 49 0.12 -13.92 -13.36
N TYR A 50 0.64 -12.75 -12.99
CA TYR A 50 0.78 -11.62 -13.91
C TYR A 50 2.21 -11.44 -14.46
N GLY A 51 3.13 -12.37 -14.18
CA GLY A 51 4.51 -12.31 -14.67
C GLY A 51 5.33 -11.16 -14.09
N VAL A 52 4.98 -10.66 -12.90
CA VAL A 52 5.72 -9.60 -12.21
C VAL A 52 6.86 -10.21 -11.41
N ASP A 53 8.05 -9.62 -11.54
CA ASP A 53 9.21 -10.01 -10.73
C ASP A 53 8.92 -9.86 -9.24
N PHE A 54 9.44 -10.79 -8.44
CA PHE A 54 9.31 -10.71 -6.98
C PHE A 54 10.59 -11.08 -6.25
N SER A 55 10.69 -10.58 -5.02
CA SER A 55 11.81 -10.88 -4.12
C SER A 55 11.31 -11.16 -2.70
N ILE A 56 11.87 -12.19 -2.07
CA ILE A 56 11.58 -12.53 -0.68
C ILE A 56 12.78 -12.13 0.16
N ILE A 57 12.64 -11.08 0.97
CA ILE A 57 13.68 -10.58 1.87
C ILE A 57 13.28 -10.92 3.30
N ASN A 58 13.97 -11.86 3.93
CA ASN A 58 13.67 -12.29 5.29
C ASN A 58 14.11 -11.23 6.30
N HIS A 59 13.21 -10.86 7.22
CA HIS A 59 13.46 -9.89 8.29
C HIS A 59 13.95 -10.55 9.61
N LYS A 60 13.86 -11.87 9.73
CA LYS A 60 14.25 -12.57 10.97
C LYS A 60 15.74 -12.39 11.25
N ASN A 61 16.07 -12.12 12.51
CA ASN A 61 17.45 -11.92 12.98
C ASN A 61 18.19 -10.74 12.32
N LYS A 62 17.45 -9.74 11.82
CA LYS A 62 18.02 -8.50 11.27
C LYS A 62 17.49 -7.30 12.04
N HIS A 63 18.35 -6.29 12.23
CA HIS A 63 17.91 -4.98 12.63
C HIS A 63 17.03 -4.37 11.53
N ARG A 64 16.11 -3.48 11.91
CA ARG A 64 15.18 -2.83 10.97
C ARG A 64 15.92 -2.18 9.80
N GLU A 65 16.96 -1.44 10.11
CA GLU A 65 17.76 -0.71 9.12
C GLU A 65 18.46 -1.63 8.13
N GLU A 66 19.03 -2.75 8.61
CA GLU A 66 19.66 -3.76 7.75
C GLU A 66 18.66 -4.40 6.79
N PHE A 67 17.49 -4.73 7.31
CA PHE A 67 16.41 -5.28 6.49
C PHE A 67 15.94 -4.28 5.43
N ASP A 68 15.71 -3.04 5.82
CA ASP A 68 15.26 -1.97 4.93
C ASP A 68 16.33 -1.60 3.90
N GLN A 69 17.62 -1.70 4.26
CA GLN A 69 18.72 -1.49 3.32
C GLN A 69 18.72 -2.54 2.20
N GLN A 70 18.41 -3.81 2.52
CA GLN A 70 18.27 -4.86 1.51
C GLN A 70 17.08 -4.60 0.57
N ILE A 71 15.95 -4.15 1.10
CA ILE A 71 14.80 -3.71 0.29
C ILE A 71 15.22 -2.55 -0.61
N SER A 72 15.84 -1.52 -0.04
CA SER A 72 16.26 -0.34 -0.79
C SER A 72 17.24 -0.67 -1.91
N LYS A 73 18.19 -1.59 -1.67
CA LYS A 73 19.12 -2.08 -2.69
C LYS A 73 18.35 -2.71 -3.86
N LYS A 74 17.36 -3.56 -3.56
CA LYS A 74 16.54 -4.22 -4.60
C LYS A 74 15.70 -3.25 -5.41
N LEU A 75 15.11 -2.24 -4.75
CA LEU A 75 14.36 -1.20 -5.44
C LEU A 75 15.25 -0.36 -6.36
N VAL A 76 16.46 -0.02 -5.94
CA VAL A 76 17.45 0.70 -6.77
C VAL A 76 17.90 -0.15 -7.97
N GLU A 77 18.20 -1.44 -7.76
CA GLU A 77 18.55 -2.38 -8.85
C GLU A 77 17.45 -2.47 -9.93
N LYS A 78 16.20 -2.26 -9.54
CA LYS A 78 15.04 -2.26 -10.42
C LYS A 78 14.65 -0.86 -10.91
N GLU A 79 15.46 0.14 -10.64
CA GLU A 79 15.24 1.54 -11.03
C GLU A 79 13.86 2.07 -10.66
N VAL A 80 13.37 1.71 -9.47
CA VAL A 80 12.03 2.09 -8.99
C VAL A 80 11.96 3.60 -8.74
N ASP A 81 10.90 4.24 -9.24
CA ASP A 81 10.59 5.65 -9.04
C ASP A 81 9.66 5.85 -7.84
N LEU A 82 8.71 4.93 -7.65
CA LEU A 82 7.63 5.03 -6.68
C LEU A 82 7.44 3.71 -5.93
N VAL A 83 7.37 3.78 -4.60
CA VAL A 83 7.16 2.63 -3.73
C VAL A 83 5.74 2.64 -3.18
N LEU A 84 5.01 1.54 -3.35
CA LEU A 84 3.66 1.36 -2.78
C LEU A 84 3.72 0.36 -1.63
N LEU A 85 3.18 0.75 -0.47
CA LEU A 85 2.97 -0.16 0.65
C LEU A 85 1.56 -0.76 0.54
N ILE A 86 1.46 -2.04 0.21
CA ILE A 86 0.20 -2.76 0.03
C ILE A 86 0.13 -3.90 1.04
N GLY A 87 -0.49 -3.64 2.19
CA GLY A 87 -0.52 -4.60 3.29
C GLY A 87 0.87 -4.96 3.81
N PHE A 88 1.80 -4.03 3.82
CA PHE A 88 3.14 -4.22 4.37
C PHE A 88 3.11 -4.06 5.89
N MET A 89 3.41 -5.15 6.61
CA MET A 89 3.20 -5.24 8.06
C MET A 89 4.43 -4.85 8.90
N ARG A 90 5.26 -3.96 8.38
CA ARG A 90 6.45 -3.46 9.08
C ARG A 90 6.56 -1.95 9.00
N ILE A 91 7.09 -1.36 10.07
CA ILE A 91 7.41 0.07 10.10
C ILE A 91 8.80 0.27 9.49
N LEU A 92 8.88 1.08 8.45
CA LEU A 92 10.13 1.44 7.78
C LEU A 92 11.04 2.27 8.69
N SER A 93 12.35 2.11 8.52
CA SER A 93 13.36 2.88 9.26
C SER A 93 13.48 4.32 8.72
N THR A 94 13.93 5.22 9.57
CA THR A 94 14.17 6.61 9.17
C THR A 94 15.12 6.74 7.99
N PRO A 95 16.28 6.04 7.94
CA PRO A 95 17.18 6.12 6.76
C PRO A 95 16.52 5.65 5.46
N PHE A 96 15.60 4.65 5.51
CA PHE A 96 14.86 4.24 4.33
C PHE A 96 13.89 5.33 3.87
N ILE A 97 13.14 5.91 4.80
CA ILE A 97 12.16 6.98 4.51
C ILE A 97 12.87 8.22 3.94
N GLU A 98 14.01 8.60 4.50
CA GLU A 98 14.80 9.73 4.01
C GLU A 98 15.31 9.49 2.59
N LYS A 99 15.86 8.31 2.31
CA LYS A 99 16.34 7.94 0.97
C LYS A 99 15.22 7.93 -0.08
N TRP A 100 14.04 7.48 0.30
CA TRP A 100 12.86 7.40 -0.56
C TRP A 100 11.85 8.53 -0.25
N ASN A 101 12.36 9.67 0.22
CA ASN A 101 11.53 10.81 0.62
C ASN A 101 10.58 11.22 -0.51
N LYS A 102 9.31 11.43 -0.15
CA LYS A 102 8.19 11.72 -1.06
C LYS A 102 7.91 10.65 -2.12
N LYS A 103 8.57 9.51 -2.10
CA LYS A 103 8.42 8.42 -3.08
C LYS A 103 7.78 7.17 -2.48
N ILE A 104 7.24 7.22 -1.28
CA ILE A 104 6.58 6.08 -0.64
C ILE A 104 5.13 6.44 -0.37
N LEU A 105 4.22 5.66 -0.92
CA LEU A 105 2.79 5.76 -0.68
C LEU A 105 2.31 4.61 0.19
N ASN A 106 1.42 4.92 1.14
CA ASN A 106 0.71 3.92 1.90
C ASN A 106 -0.80 4.10 1.74
N VAL A 107 -1.52 3.00 1.71
CA VAL A 107 -2.98 3.00 1.85
C VAL A 107 -3.35 2.68 3.29
N HIS A 108 -4.15 3.53 3.90
CA HIS A 108 -4.72 3.31 5.22
C HIS A 108 -6.23 3.09 5.09
N PRO A 109 -6.81 2.03 5.71
CA PRO A 109 -8.20 1.63 5.49
C PRO A 109 -9.21 2.45 6.30
N SER A 110 -8.97 3.75 6.43
CA SER A 110 -9.90 4.73 7.01
C SER A 110 -9.71 6.12 6.43
N LEU A 111 -10.60 7.03 6.78
CA LEU A 111 -10.48 8.45 6.48
C LEU A 111 -9.57 9.11 7.54
N LEU A 112 -8.27 9.19 7.26
CA LEU A 112 -7.31 9.84 8.18
C LEU A 112 -7.73 11.31 8.46
N PRO A 113 -7.49 11.81 9.67
CA PRO A 113 -6.66 11.23 10.75
C PRO A 113 -7.38 10.20 11.64
N LYS A 114 -8.64 9.88 11.35
CA LYS A 114 -9.41 8.93 12.15
C LYS A 114 -8.82 7.53 12.03
N TYR A 115 -8.62 6.86 13.16
CA TYR A 115 -8.02 5.53 13.26
C TYR A 115 -6.56 5.42 12.78
N ALA A 116 -5.80 6.52 12.77
CA ALA A 116 -4.36 6.50 12.51
C ALA A 116 -3.64 5.52 13.46
N GLY A 117 -2.66 4.78 12.95
CA GLY A 117 -1.94 3.73 13.70
C GLY A 117 -2.68 2.41 13.82
N GLY A 118 -3.95 2.36 13.43
CA GLY A 118 -4.71 1.11 13.37
C GLY A 118 -4.29 0.24 12.18
N MET A 119 -4.43 -1.08 12.31
CA MET A 119 -4.07 -2.00 11.24
C MET A 119 -5.19 -2.98 10.92
N ASN A 120 -5.33 -3.31 9.63
CA ASN A 120 -6.20 -4.38 9.14
C ASN A 120 -7.63 -4.35 9.68
N ASN A 121 -8.11 -5.52 10.13
CA ASN A 121 -9.46 -5.70 10.64
C ASN A 121 -9.78 -4.80 11.84
N GLY A 122 -8.81 -4.46 12.69
CA GLY A 122 -9.00 -3.60 13.86
C GLY A 122 -9.54 -2.22 13.52
N VAL A 123 -9.22 -1.67 12.34
CA VAL A 123 -9.80 -0.41 11.86
C VAL A 123 -11.28 -0.58 11.57
N HIS A 124 -11.66 -1.60 10.79
CA HIS A 124 -13.07 -1.85 10.44
C HIS A 124 -13.92 -2.23 11.67
N GLU A 125 -13.35 -3.00 12.62
CA GLU A 125 -13.98 -3.28 13.92
C GLU A 125 -14.25 -2.00 14.69
N SER A 126 -13.28 -1.08 14.71
CA SER A 126 -13.42 0.21 15.39
C SER A 126 -14.49 1.08 14.74
N VAL A 127 -14.54 1.12 13.41
CA VAL A 127 -15.58 1.83 12.64
C VAL A 127 -16.97 1.32 13.02
N LEU A 128 -17.17 -0.01 13.01
CA LEU A 128 -18.45 -0.62 13.36
C LEU A 128 -18.83 -0.41 14.83
N LYS A 129 -17.86 -0.56 15.75
CA LYS A 129 -18.06 -0.35 17.19
C LYS A 129 -18.47 1.09 17.50
N ASN A 130 -17.85 2.06 16.81
CA ASN A 130 -18.15 3.48 16.99
C ASN A 130 -19.43 3.92 16.25
N LYS A 131 -20.08 3.00 15.50
CA LYS A 131 -21.29 3.27 14.72
C LYS A 131 -21.09 4.44 13.74
N ASP A 132 -19.91 4.52 13.13
CA ASP A 132 -19.65 5.52 12.12
C ASP A 132 -20.62 5.35 10.96
N LYS A 133 -21.03 6.46 10.36
CA LYS A 133 -21.92 6.45 9.18
C LYS A 133 -21.13 6.32 7.87
N GLU A 134 -19.88 6.76 7.89
CA GLU A 134 -18.97 6.74 6.75
C GLU A 134 -17.60 6.21 7.18
N THR A 135 -16.92 5.57 6.25
CA THR A 135 -15.51 5.20 6.31
C THR A 135 -14.91 5.29 4.92
N GLY A 136 -13.76 4.70 4.68
CA GLY A 136 -13.12 4.67 3.38
C GLY A 136 -11.66 4.34 3.49
N CYS A 137 -10.87 4.87 2.56
CA CYS A 137 -9.43 4.72 2.56
C CYS A 137 -8.73 6.06 2.32
N THR A 138 -7.46 6.11 2.68
CA THR A 138 -6.58 7.26 2.48
C THR A 138 -5.27 6.81 1.87
N ILE A 139 -4.88 7.39 0.74
CA ILE A 139 -3.52 7.33 0.23
C ILE A 139 -2.76 8.54 0.78
N HIS A 140 -1.62 8.28 1.40
CA HIS A 140 -0.77 9.32 1.96
C HIS A 140 0.71 9.05 1.72
N LEU A 141 1.51 10.08 1.76
CA LEU A 141 2.97 9.95 1.79
C LEU A 141 3.42 9.34 3.12
N VAL A 142 4.39 8.45 3.06
CA VAL A 142 4.99 7.87 4.27
C VAL A 142 6.04 8.80 4.83
N THR A 143 5.95 9.05 6.14
CA THR A 143 6.90 9.82 6.93
C THR A 143 7.34 9.00 8.15
N SER A 144 8.27 9.52 8.94
CA SER A 144 8.70 8.89 10.21
C SER A 144 7.57 8.77 11.24
N GLN A 145 6.50 9.56 11.09
CA GLN A 145 5.30 9.46 11.91
C GLN A 145 4.26 8.59 11.21
N VAL A 146 3.91 7.47 11.83
CA VAL A 146 2.96 6.49 11.27
C VAL A 146 1.61 7.16 10.99
N ASP A 147 1.11 6.99 9.76
CA ASP A 147 -0.17 7.51 9.25
C ASP A 147 -0.39 9.02 9.43
N ARG A 148 0.70 9.80 9.51
CA ARG A 148 0.70 11.26 9.70
C ARG A 148 1.26 12.04 8.51
N GLY A 149 1.65 11.36 7.45
CA GLY A 149 2.16 12.02 6.25
C GLY A 149 1.07 12.77 5.47
N PRO A 150 1.45 13.63 4.53
CA PRO A 150 0.53 14.36 3.67
C PRO A 150 -0.47 13.43 2.97
N ILE A 151 -1.75 13.76 3.08
CA ILE A 151 -2.84 13.05 2.42
C ILE A 151 -2.86 13.47 0.95
N LEU A 152 -2.95 12.49 0.05
CA LEU A 152 -3.01 12.71 -1.38
C LEU A 152 -4.42 12.48 -1.93
N VAL A 153 -5.03 11.34 -1.58
CA VAL A 153 -6.38 10.96 -2.01
C VAL A 153 -7.13 10.31 -0.86
N GLN A 154 -8.41 10.63 -0.73
CA GLN A 154 -9.34 9.93 0.15
C GLN A 154 -10.57 9.49 -0.62
N LYS A 155 -10.96 8.23 -0.49
CA LYS A 155 -12.22 7.68 -1.02
C LYS A 155 -13.13 7.29 0.14
N LYS A 156 -14.42 7.61 0.00
CA LYS A 156 -15.43 7.38 1.04
C LYS A 156 -16.43 6.32 0.63
N CYS A 157 -16.94 5.57 1.61
CA CYS A 157 -18.12 4.74 1.47
C CYS A 157 -19.01 4.80 2.71
N SER A 158 -20.28 4.48 2.53
CA SER A 158 -21.24 4.37 3.64
C SER A 158 -20.99 3.10 4.45
N VAL A 159 -21.24 3.20 5.75
CA VAL A 159 -21.31 2.05 6.66
C VAL A 159 -22.79 1.71 6.85
N PHE A 160 -23.17 0.49 6.52
CA PHE A 160 -24.55 0.03 6.64
C PHE A 160 -24.81 -0.67 7.97
N LYS A 161 -26.05 -0.60 8.44
CA LYS A 161 -26.46 -1.20 9.72
C LYS A 161 -26.15 -2.70 9.83
N ASN A 162 -26.13 -3.40 8.70
CA ASN A 162 -25.93 -4.85 8.62
C ASN A 162 -24.48 -5.21 8.25
N ASP A 163 -23.57 -4.24 8.21
CA ASP A 163 -22.18 -4.54 7.87
C ASP A 163 -21.52 -5.42 8.91
N THR A 164 -20.78 -6.36 8.41
CA THR A 164 -19.78 -7.13 9.16
C THR A 164 -18.40 -6.53 8.87
N VAL A 165 -17.40 -6.89 9.69
CA VAL A 165 -16.00 -6.52 9.42
C VAL A 165 -15.58 -6.93 8.01
N LYS A 166 -16.02 -8.11 7.57
CA LYS A 166 -15.70 -8.65 6.25
C LYS A 166 -16.32 -7.81 5.13
N SER A 167 -17.64 -7.55 5.19
CA SER A 167 -18.34 -6.79 4.12
C SER A 167 -17.81 -5.35 4.01
N LEU A 168 -17.54 -4.73 5.16
CA LEU A 168 -16.99 -3.38 5.18
C LEU A 168 -15.56 -3.34 4.61
N LYS A 169 -14.72 -4.30 5.00
CA LYS A 169 -13.37 -4.46 4.46
C LYS A 169 -13.37 -4.63 2.95
N GLU A 170 -14.20 -5.53 2.41
CA GLU A 170 -14.32 -5.78 0.96
C GLU A 170 -14.71 -4.51 0.21
N ARG A 171 -15.65 -3.71 0.76
CA ARG A 171 -16.06 -2.42 0.18
C ARG A 171 -14.94 -1.39 0.20
N VAL A 172 -14.20 -1.28 1.30
CA VAL A 172 -13.07 -0.35 1.40
C VAL A 172 -11.93 -0.76 0.47
N GLN A 173 -11.63 -2.06 0.35
CA GLN A 173 -10.58 -2.55 -0.53
C GLN A 173 -10.83 -2.23 -2.02
N GLN A 174 -12.09 -2.19 -2.48
CA GLN A 174 -12.40 -1.74 -3.83
C GLN A 174 -11.96 -0.27 -4.04
N LEU A 175 -12.21 0.57 -3.05
CA LEU A 175 -11.81 1.98 -3.08
C LEU A 175 -10.28 2.16 -2.98
N GLU A 176 -9.57 1.28 -2.31
CA GLU A 176 -8.10 1.33 -2.16
C GLU A 176 -7.42 1.24 -3.52
N GLY A 177 -7.83 0.28 -4.35
CA GLY A 177 -7.32 0.14 -5.72
C GLY A 177 -7.57 1.38 -6.57
N GLU A 178 -8.80 1.91 -6.56
CA GLU A 178 -9.16 3.14 -7.27
C GLU A 178 -8.34 4.35 -6.77
N ALA A 179 -8.13 4.47 -5.46
CA ALA A 179 -7.36 5.55 -4.87
C ALA A 179 -5.88 5.51 -5.27
N PHE A 180 -5.28 4.31 -5.34
CA PHE A 180 -3.93 4.16 -5.87
C PHE A 180 -3.84 4.56 -7.35
N ILE A 181 -4.77 4.09 -8.19
CA ILE A 181 -4.80 4.43 -9.61
C ILE A 181 -4.89 5.95 -9.80
N GLU A 182 -5.79 6.63 -9.09
CA GLU A 182 -5.93 8.07 -9.12
C GLU A 182 -4.63 8.79 -8.69
N THR A 183 -4.02 8.32 -7.61
CA THR A 183 -2.78 8.91 -7.10
C THR A 183 -1.62 8.74 -8.09
N ILE A 184 -1.46 7.54 -8.66
CA ILE A 184 -0.38 7.26 -9.63
C ILE A 184 -0.56 8.09 -10.90
N LYS A 185 -1.79 8.30 -11.40
CA LYS A 185 -2.07 9.14 -12.57
C LYS A 185 -1.62 10.59 -12.40
N THR A 186 -1.65 11.09 -11.18
CA THR A 186 -1.26 12.48 -10.87
C THR A 186 0.17 12.60 -10.35
N TRP A 187 0.84 11.45 -10.14
CA TRP A 187 2.21 11.40 -9.62
C TRP A 187 3.19 12.11 -10.56
N GLY A 188 4.01 12.99 -10.00
CA GLY A 188 5.02 13.73 -10.77
C GLY A 188 4.47 14.87 -11.66
N LYS A 189 3.15 15.11 -11.67
CA LYS A 189 2.58 16.23 -12.45
C LYS A 189 2.56 17.56 -11.69
N ASN A 190 2.87 17.52 -10.40
CA ASN A 190 2.82 18.67 -9.48
C ASN A 190 4.20 19.06 -8.91
N GLU A 191 5.28 18.62 -9.55
CA GLU A 191 6.64 19.08 -9.22
C GLU A 191 7.10 20.22 -10.11
#